data_128a66356cfb6479f750a2c18e865b32
#
_entry.id   128a66356cfb6479f750a2c18e865b32
#
_cell.length_a   1.000
_cell.length_b   1.000
_cell.length_c   1.000
_cell.angle_alpha   90.00
_cell.angle_beta   90.00
_cell.angle_gamma   90.00
#
_symmetry.space_group_name_H-M   'P 1'
#
loop_
_entity.id
_entity.type
_entity.pdbx_description
1 polymer ?
#
loop_
_entity_poly.entity_id
_entity_poly.type
_entity_poly.pdbx_seq_one_letter_code
_entity_poly.pdbx_strand_id
1 'polypeptide(L)'
;DNPVYDSRDNCNAIIETNSNTLIAGCASTIIPSSVTSIGREAFGWCKSLTSITIPSSVTSIGKEAFIWCKSLTSITIPSSVTSIGDGVFKYCKSLTSITIPSSVTSIGENAFSGCENLTSITLPAHITNIDELDIPEGTRIIRENV
;
A
#
# COMPACT_ATOMS: atom_id res chain seq x y z
N ASP A 1 -16.24 9.30 23.83
CA ASP A 1 -16.45 8.42 22.68
C ASP A 1 -16.70 9.28 21.44
N ASN A 2 -15.92 9.07 20.38
CA ASN A 2 -16.10 9.73 19.10
C ASN A 2 -16.90 8.79 18.18
N PRO A 3 -18.14 9.14 17.78
CA PRO A 3 -18.95 8.24 16.94
C PRO A 3 -18.46 8.11 15.49
N VAL A 4 -17.58 9.02 15.05
CA VAL A 4 -17.05 9.05 13.66
C VAL A 4 -15.72 8.34 13.56
N TYR A 5 -14.85 8.49 14.56
CA TYR A 5 -13.49 7.93 14.55
C TYR A 5 -13.19 7.15 15.81
N ASP A 6 -12.41 6.11 15.71
CA ASP A 6 -11.92 5.32 16.84
C ASP A 6 -10.46 4.88 16.64
N SER A 7 -9.87 4.36 17.70
CA SER A 7 -8.54 3.72 17.67
C SER A 7 -8.65 2.36 18.38
N ARG A 8 -9.45 1.50 17.80
CA ARG A 8 -9.77 0.17 18.34
C ARG A 8 -8.53 -0.70 18.47
N ASP A 9 -8.60 -1.66 19.42
CA ASP A 9 -7.56 -2.68 19.61
C ASP A 9 -6.16 -2.10 19.90
N ASN A 10 -6.07 -0.88 20.44
CA ASN A 10 -4.81 -0.16 20.67
C ASN A 10 -3.92 -0.10 19.41
N CYS A 11 -4.53 0.09 18.26
CA CYS A 11 -3.86 -0.03 16.96
C CYS A 11 -2.87 1.11 16.64
N ASN A 12 -2.81 2.16 17.43
CA ASN A 12 -2.03 3.38 17.12
C ASN A 12 -2.37 3.96 15.75
N ALA A 13 -3.66 4.05 15.45
CA ALA A 13 -4.17 4.60 14.21
C ALA A 13 -5.53 5.27 14.45
N ILE A 14 -5.96 6.07 13.50
CA ILE A 14 -7.31 6.64 13.45
C ILE A 14 -8.11 5.88 12.41
N ILE A 15 -9.25 5.34 12.82
CA ILE A 15 -10.16 4.58 11.96
C ILE A 15 -11.49 5.30 11.89
N GLU A 16 -12.00 5.48 10.68
CA GLU A 16 -13.38 5.94 10.49
C GLU A 16 -14.32 4.78 10.77
N THR A 17 -15.15 4.95 11.80
CA THR A 17 -15.91 3.86 12.42
C THR A 17 -16.90 3.20 11.45
N ASN A 18 -17.64 3.99 10.68
CA ASN A 18 -18.71 3.48 9.82
C ASN A 18 -18.18 2.73 8.58
N SER A 19 -17.07 3.20 8.00
CA SER A 19 -16.50 2.60 6.79
C SER A 19 -15.43 1.55 7.08
N ASN A 20 -14.97 1.44 8.33
CA ASN A 20 -13.81 0.66 8.74
C ASN A 20 -12.55 1.02 7.92
N THR A 21 -12.43 2.31 7.58
CA THR A 21 -11.28 2.83 6.83
C THR A 21 -10.23 3.36 7.80
N LEU A 22 -9.00 2.88 7.66
CA LEU A 22 -7.87 3.44 8.38
C LEU A 22 -7.50 4.78 7.74
N ILE A 23 -7.67 5.87 8.49
CA ILE A 23 -7.48 7.25 8.00
C ILE A 23 -6.05 7.74 8.22
N ALA A 24 -5.47 7.40 9.37
CA ALA A 24 -4.09 7.80 9.68
C ALA A 24 -3.42 6.77 10.58
N GLY A 25 -2.23 6.37 10.19
CA GLY A 25 -1.36 5.47 10.94
C GLY A 25 0.01 6.06 11.19
N CYS A 26 0.87 5.29 11.82
CA CYS A 26 2.26 5.63 12.12
C CYS A 26 3.13 4.37 12.08
N ALA A 27 4.43 4.53 12.37
CA ALA A 27 5.39 3.42 12.32
C ALA A 27 5.09 2.28 13.30
N SER A 28 4.34 2.54 14.37
CA SER A 28 3.94 1.55 15.38
C SER A 28 2.52 1.02 15.18
N THR A 29 1.83 1.40 14.12
CA THR A 29 0.46 0.93 13.85
C THR A 29 0.42 -0.58 13.62
N ILE A 30 -0.54 -1.22 14.29
CA ILE A 30 -0.95 -2.59 14.01
C ILE A 30 -2.36 -2.51 13.44
N ILE A 31 -2.52 -2.83 12.15
CA ILE A 31 -3.82 -2.69 11.48
C ILE A 31 -4.79 -3.76 12.00
N PRO A 32 -5.92 -3.37 12.61
CA PRO A 32 -6.91 -4.33 13.08
C PRO A 32 -7.56 -5.14 11.95
N SER A 33 -7.93 -6.38 12.24
CA SER A 33 -8.59 -7.27 11.27
C SER A 33 -10.00 -6.82 10.85
N SER A 34 -10.55 -5.81 11.50
CA SER A 34 -11.82 -5.18 11.12
C SER A 34 -11.68 -4.08 10.06
N VAL A 35 -10.45 -3.64 9.77
CA VAL A 35 -10.18 -2.62 8.76
C VAL A 35 -10.37 -3.21 7.37
N THR A 36 -11.20 -2.57 6.54
CA THR A 36 -11.52 -3.02 5.18
C THR A 36 -10.84 -2.19 4.10
N SER A 37 -10.40 -0.98 4.42
CA SER A 37 -9.63 -0.16 3.48
C SER A 37 -8.58 0.70 4.19
N ILE A 38 -7.49 0.96 3.49
CA ILE A 38 -6.47 1.93 3.90
C ILE A 38 -6.77 3.19 3.10
N GLY A 39 -7.01 4.30 3.81
CA GLY A 39 -7.44 5.55 3.22
C GLY A 39 -6.32 6.31 2.52
N ARG A 40 -6.71 7.40 1.85
CA ARG A 40 -5.79 8.32 1.19
C ARG A 40 -4.73 8.83 2.19
N GLU A 41 -3.47 8.75 1.79
CA GLU A 41 -2.32 9.22 2.58
C GLU A 41 -2.22 8.66 4.00
N ALA A 42 -2.90 7.55 4.30
CA ALA A 42 -3.03 7.03 5.66
C ALA A 42 -1.70 6.79 6.36
N PHE A 43 -0.68 6.35 5.66
CA PHE A 43 0.70 6.21 6.15
C PHE A 43 1.66 7.16 5.45
N GLY A 44 1.14 8.17 4.76
CA GLY A 44 1.96 9.14 4.06
C GLY A 44 2.96 9.81 5.00
N TRP A 45 4.21 9.95 4.53
CA TRP A 45 5.30 10.60 5.27
C TRP A 45 5.72 9.87 6.56
N CYS A 46 5.33 8.61 6.74
CA CYS A 46 5.80 7.77 7.85
C CYS A 46 7.26 7.35 7.63
N LYS A 47 8.18 8.28 7.85
CA LYS A 47 9.62 8.11 7.54
C LYS A 47 10.29 6.98 8.32
N SER A 48 9.74 6.59 9.45
CA SER A 48 10.27 5.53 10.32
C SER A 48 9.60 4.18 10.10
N LEU A 49 8.60 4.10 9.21
CA LEU A 49 7.91 2.85 8.90
C LEU A 49 8.83 1.96 8.06
N THR A 50 9.26 0.83 8.60
CA THR A 50 10.15 -0.14 7.92
C THR A 50 9.40 -1.31 7.32
N SER A 51 8.33 -1.73 7.97
CA SER A 51 7.43 -2.80 7.50
C SER A 51 6.06 -2.63 8.11
N ILE A 52 5.05 -3.21 7.46
CA ILE A 52 3.69 -3.25 7.97
C ILE A 52 2.99 -4.50 7.47
N THR A 53 2.16 -5.10 8.32
CA THR A 53 1.31 -6.22 7.95
C THR A 53 -0.08 -5.71 7.62
N ILE A 54 -0.51 -5.90 6.38
CA ILE A 54 -1.86 -5.58 5.92
C ILE A 54 -2.72 -6.83 6.11
N PRO A 55 -3.79 -6.77 6.93
CA PRO A 55 -4.63 -7.94 7.17
C PRO A 55 -5.48 -8.31 5.95
N SER A 56 -5.92 -9.57 5.90
CA SER A 56 -6.75 -10.10 4.81
C SER A 56 -8.17 -9.51 4.73
N SER A 57 -8.55 -8.69 5.69
CA SER A 57 -9.80 -7.91 5.64
C SER A 57 -9.74 -6.72 4.67
N VAL A 58 -8.54 -6.25 4.33
CA VAL A 58 -8.34 -5.08 3.48
C VAL A 58 -8.59 -5.43 2.01
N THR A 59 -9.48 -4.70 1.37
CA THR A 59 -9.84 -4.88 -0.04
C THR A 59 -9.34 -3.77 -0.96
N SER A 60 -9.00 -2.60 -0.39
CA SER A 60 -8.49 -1.48 -1.17
C SER A 60 -7.42 -0.69 -0.41
N ILE A 61 -6.47 -0.16 -1.17
CA ILE A 61 -5.42 0.72 -0.67
C ILE A 61 -5.54 2.04 -1.44
N GLY A 62 -5.78 3.11 -0.71
CA GLY A 62 -6.11 4.42 -1.27
C GLY A 62 -4.92 5.15 -1.89
N LYS A 63 -5.26 6.26 -2.57
CA LYS A 63 -4.29 7.16 -3.19
C LYS A 63 -3.22 7.58 -2.19
N GLU A 64 -1.95 7.46 -2.61
CA GLU A 64 -0.79 7.93 -1.83
C GLU A 64 -0.70 7.34 -0.40
N ALA A 65 -1.32 6.17 -0.17
CA ALA A 65 -1.40 5.59 1.18
C ALA A 65 -0.04 5.43 1.87
N PHE A 66 1.02 5.16 1.13
CA PHE A 66 2.39 5.00 1.63
C PHE A 66 3.38 5.98 0.98
N ILE A 67 2.89 7.11 0.47
CA ILE A 67 3.78 8.11 -0.14
C ILE A 67 4.87 8.56 0.85
N TRP A 68 6.10 8.68 0.38
CA TRP A 68 7.24 9.12 1.19
C TRP A 68 7.54 8.24 2.43
N CYS A 69 7.17 6.98 2.42
CA CYS A 69 7.64 6.01 3.42
C CYS A 69 9.08 5.61 3.10
N LYS A 70 10.03 6.49 3.38
CA LYS A 70 11.44 6.37 2.96
C LYS A 70 12.16 5.14 3.49
N SER A 71 11.73 4.60 4.62
CA SER A 71 12.36 3.46 5.30
C SER A 71 11.66 2.14 5.04
N LEU A 72 10.54 2.16 4.31
CA LEU A 72 9.78 0.95 3.99
C LEU A 72 10.59 0.06 3.04
N THR A 73 11.06 -1.08 3.54
CA THR A 73 11.90 -2.00 2.78
C THR A 73 11.12 -3.10 2.10
N SER A 74 10.01 -3.52 2.72
CA SER A 74 9.15 -4.57 2.20
C SER A 74 7.70 -4.35 2.64
N ILE A 75 6.78 -4.81 1.81
CA ILE A 75 5.36 -4.84 2.13
C ILE A 75 4.73 -6.02 1.38
N THR A 76 3.86 -6.75 2.07
CA THR A 76 3.07 -7.82 1.46
C THR A 76 1.65 -7.33 1.24
N ILE A 77 1.21 -7.36 -0.01
CA ILE A 77 -0.16 -7.05 -0.39
C ILE A 77 -0.98 -8.34 -0.31
N PRO A 78 -1.99 -8.43 0.55
CA PRO A 78 -2.77 -9.65 0.67
C PRO A 78 -3.68 -9.89 -0.55
N SER A 79 -4.03 -11.16 -0.78
CA SER A 79 -4.89 -11.55 -1.91
C SER A 79 -6.34 -11.05 -1.81
N SER A 80 -6.70 -10.41 -0.72
CA SER A 80 -7.98 -9.71 -0.55
C SER A 80 -8.04 -8.37 -1.29
N VAL A 81 -6.89 -7.75 -1.58
CA VAL A 81 -6.82 -6.43 -2.20
C VAL A 81 -7.15 -6.52 -3.69
N THR A 82 -8.10 -5.72 -4.12
CA THR A 82 -8.56 -5.66 -5.51
C THR A 82 -8.16 -4.37 -6.23
N SER A 83 -7.89 -3.30 -5.48
CA SER A 83 -7.51 -2.00 -6.06
C SER A 83 -6.41 -1.31 -5.26
N ILE A 84 -5.52 -0.66 -5.98
CA ILE A 84 -4.41 0.13 -5.46
C ILE A 84 -4.46 1.50 -6.11
N GLY A 85 -4.48 2.55 -5.30
CA GLY A 85 -4.64 3.92 -5.75
C GLY A 85 -3.41 4.52 -6.42
N ASP A 86 -3.58 5.75 -6.96
CA ASP A 86 -2.50 6.51 -7.56
C ASP A 86 -1.40 6.80 -6.54
N GLY A 87 -0.16 6.77 -6.98
CA GLY A 87 1.00 7.15 -6.18
C GLY A 87 1.19 6.39 -4.87
N VAL A 88 0.61 5.21 -4.74
CA VAL A 88 0.53 4.48 -3.46
C VAL A 88 1.89 4.27 -2.79
N PHE A 89 2.93 3.95 -3.55
CA PHE A 89 4.31 3.78 -3.07
C PHE A 89 5.26 4.86 -3.57
N LYS A 90 4.73 5.99 -4.00
CA LYS A 90 5.54 7.08 -4.53
C LYS A 90 6.59 7.51 -3.51
N TYR A 91 7.85 7.58 -3.96
CA TYR A 91 9.01 7.92 -3.12
C TYR A 91 9.29 6.97 -1.94
N CYS A 92 8.89 5.69 -2.03
CA CYS A 92 9.33 4.64 -1.13
C CYS A 92 10.77 4.24 -1.51
N LYS A 93 11.75 5.05 -1.10
CA LYS A 93 13.13 4.97 -1.58
C LYS A 93 13.88 3.70 -1.15
N SER A 94 13.45 3.04 -0.08
CA SER A 94 14.08 1.82 0.44
C SER A 94 13.42 0.54 -0.03
N LEU A 95 12.28 0.64 -0.75
CA LEU A 95 11.56 -0.54 -1.25
C LEU A 95 12.40 -1.22 -2.33
N THR A 96 12.74 -2.50 -2.13
CA THR A 96 13.62 -3.26 -3.03
C THR A 96 12.87 -4.21 -3.94
N SER A 97 11.76 -4.76 -3.47
CA SER A 97 10.91 -5.65 -4.25
C SER A 97 9.47 -5.61 -3.77
N ILE A 98 8.54 -5.90 -4.64
CA ILE A 98 7.13 -6.03 -4.31
C ILE A 98 6.46 -7.02 -5.24
N THR A 99 5.52 -7.80 -4.69
CA THR A 99 4.65 -8.68 -5.46
C THR A 99 3.22 -8.16 -5.39
N ILE A 100 2.64 -7.88 -6.55
CA ILE A 100 1.23 -7.51 -6.67
C ILE A 100 0.43 -8.79 -6.93
N PRO A 101 -0.51 -9.16 -6.04
CA PRO A 101 -1.27 -10.40 -6.21
C PRO A 101 -2.24 -10.34 -7.39
N SER A 102 -2.62 -11.50 -7.89
CA SER A 102 -3.54 -11.64 -9.03
C SER A 102 -4.95 -11.10 -8.76
N SER A 103 -5.31 -10.93 -7.49
CA SER A 103 -6.58 -10.30 -7.08
C SER A 103 -6.68 -8.83 -7.47
N VAL A 104 -5.54 -8.14 -7.61
CA VAL A 104 -5.52 -6.72 -7.95
C VAL A 104 -5.91 -6.54 -9.42
N THR A 105 -7.02 -5.84 -9.65
CA THR A 105 -7.54 -5.57 -10.98
C THR A 105 -7.12 -4.20 -11.52
N SER A 106 -6.74 -3.28 -10.61
CA SER A 106 -6.29 -1.93 -11.00
C SER A 106 -5.20 -1.41 -10.08
N ILE A 107 -4.21 -0.77 -10.70
CA ILE A 107 -3.15 -0.01 -10.01
C ILE A 107 -3.16 1.39 -10.61
N GLY A 108 -3.19 2.40 -9.76
CA GLY A 108 -3.23 3.79 -10.17
C GLY A 108 -1.93 4.29 -10.78
N GLU A 109 -1.99 5.47 -11.37
CA GLU A 109 -0.85 6.13 -12.01
C GLU A 109 0.24 6.45 -10.98
N ASN A 110 1.50 6.42 -11.44
CA ASN A 110 2.68 6.79 -10.65
C ASN A 110 2.85 5.99 -9.35
N ALA A 111 2.28 4.79 -9.28
CA ALA A 111 2.28 3.97 -8.07
C ALA A 111 3.70 3.70 -7.52
N PHE A 112 4.70 3.62 -8.40
CA PHE A 112 6.10 3.32 -8.04
C PHE A 112 7.07 4.46 -8.36
N SER A 113 6.56 5.64 -8.64
CA SER A 113 7.40 6.81 -8.95
C SER A 113 8.38 7.08 -7.81
N GLY A 114 9.65 7.27 -8.14
CA GLY A 114 10.69 7.57 -7.15
C GLY A 114 11.08 6.42 -6.21
N CYS A 115 10.67 5.19 -6.49
CA CYS A 115 11.15 3.99 -5.79
C CYS A 115 12.57 3.64 -6.26
N GLU A 116 13.55 4.46 -5.88
CA GLU A 116 14.92 4.46 -6.45
C GLU A 116 15.67 3.14 -6.30
N ASN A 117 15.34 2.34 -5.29
CA ASN A 117 16.00 1.06 -5.01
C ASN A 117 15.17 -0.16 -5.40
N LEU A 118 14.07 0.03 -6.13
CA LEU A 118 13.24 -1.07 -6.58
C LEU A 118 13.97 -1.86 -7.67
N THR A 119 14.38 -3.08 -7.35
CA THR A 119 15.14 -3.96 -8.26
C THR A 119 14.26 -4.96 -8.99
N SER A 120 13.14 -5.34 -8.39
CA SER A 120 12.19 -6.26 -9.02
C SER A 120 10.75 -5.97 -8.59
N ILE A 121 9.82 -6.21 -9.51
CA ILE A 121 8.39 -6.15 -9.26
C ILE A 121 7.72 -7.33 -9.94
N THR A 122 6.85 -8.02 -9.22
CA THR A 122 6.02 -9.10 -9.78
C THR A 122 4.61 -8.56 -10.01
N LEU A 123 4.15 -8.63 -11.25
CA LEU A 123 2.85 -8.12 -11.68
C LEU A 123 2.00 -9.22 -12.31
N PRO A 124 0.69 -9.25 -12.02
CA PRO A 124 -0.24 -10.12 -12.74
C PRO A 124 -0.22 -9.82 -14.26
N ALA A 125 -0.41 -10.84 -15.07
CA ALA A 125 -0.37 -10.70 -16.53
C ALA A 125 -1.44 -9.72 -17.06
N HIS A 126 -2.58 -9.60 -16.38
CA HIS A 126 -3.68 -8.73 -16.79
C HIS A 126 -3.45 -7.24 -16.48
N ILE A 127 -2.43 -6.90 -15.69
CA ILE A 127 -2.04 -5.49 -15.48
C ILE A 127 -1.18 -5.07 -16.67
N THR A 128 -1.74 -4.25 -17.54
CA THR A 128 -1.12 -3.86 -18.81
C THR A 128 -0.64 -2.42 -18.89
N ASN A 129 -1.10 -1.57 -17.96
CA ASN A 129 -0.75 -0.14 -17.93
C ASN A 129 0.63 0.14 -17.32
N ILE A 130 1.65 -0.60 -17.73
CA ILE A 130 3.00 -0.57 -17.12
C ILE A 130 3.63 0.82 -17.18
N ASP A 131 3.47 1.53 -18.30
CA ASP A 131 4.07 2.86 -18.49
C ASP A 131 3.49 3.91 -17.53
N GLU A 132 2.23 3.73 -17.11
CA GLU A 132 1.56 4.63 -16.17
C GLU A 132 2.02 4.44 -14.73
N LEU A 133 2.61 3.29 -14.39
CA LEU A 133 3.04 2.97 -13.03
C LEU A 133 4.32 3.70 -12.63
N ASP A 134 5.03 4.27 -13.59
CA ASP A 134 6.32 4.93 -13.40
C ASP A 134 7.34 4.07 -12.62
N ILE A 135 7.49 2.84 -13.10
CA ILE A 135 8.46 1.88 -12.54
C ILE A 135 9.86 2.36 -12.90
N PRO A 136 10.80 2.46 -11.92
CA PRO A 136 12.14 2.94 -12.21
C PRO A 136 12.87 2.14 -13.28
N GLU A 137 13.66 2.83 -14.09
CA GLU A 137 14.49 2.19 -15.10
C GLU A 137 15.43 1.16 -14.47
N GLY A 138 15.57 0.00 -15.13
CA GLY A 138 16.39 -1.09 -14.61
C GLY A 138 15.68 -2.04 -13.65
N THR A 139 14.46 -1.74 -13.23
CA THR A 139 13.66 -2.66 -12.42
C THR A 139 13.25 -3.88 -13.26
N ARG A 140 13.53 -5.07 -12.72
CA ARG A 140 13.09 -6.32 -13.36
C ARG A 140 11.60 -6.52 -13.16
N ILE A 141 10.86 -6.63 -14.26
CA ILE A 141 9.42 -6.91 -14.21
C ILE A 141 9.22 -8.41 -14.41
N ILE A 142 8.62 -9.05 -13.41
CA ILE A 142 8.29 -10.47 -13.42
C ILE A 142 6.77 -10.57 -13.65
N ARG A 143 6.37 -11.37 -14.63
CA ARG A 143 4.94 -11.56 -14.95
C ARG A 143 4.46 -12.89 -14.41
N GLU A 144 3.42 -12.85 -13.59
CA GLU A 144 2.74 -14.07 -13.15
C GLU A 144 1.62 -14.42 -14.14
N ASN A 145 1.71 -15.61 -14.70
CA ASN A 145 0.62 -16.23 -15.44
C ASN A 145 -0.24 -17.01 -14.45
N VAL A 146 -1.43 -16.55 -14.25
CA VAL A 146 -2.42 -17.25 -13.43
C VAL A 146 -3.43 -17.93 -14.34
#